data_ff1a29682ce36955466ad9af45fcc528
#
_entry.id   ff1a29682ce36955466ad9af45fcc528
#
_cell.length_a   1.000
_cell.length_b   1.000
_cell.length_c   1.000
_cell.angle_alpha   90.00
_cell.angle_beta   90.00
_cell.angle_gamma   90.00
#
_symmetry.space_group_name_H-M   'P 1'
#
loop_
_entity.id
_entity.type
_entity.pdbx_description
1 polymer ?
#
loop_
_entity_poly.entity_id
_entity_poly.type
_entity_poly.pdbx_seq_one_letter_code
_entity_poly.pdbx_strand_id
1 'polypeptide(L)'
;MSASPAITFGAVGDIAFRGELDEQARRHGADWAFEKMRPHLRRSDLLFGSMESVAIPPDFPENRIDPAGLISRLPGEEIAAAIRRAGFDFLNMAANHVLDAGSIGMDYTRKTLEDAGLVTGGAVSYTHLRAHET
;
A
#
# COMPACT_ATOMS: atom_id res chain seq x y z
N MET A 1 -7.37 -26.30 32.66
CA MET A 1 -8.27 -25.72 31.64
C MET A 1 -7.41 -25.17 30.49
N SER A 2 -7.62 -25.62 29.29
CA SER A 2 -6.99 -25.04 28.11
C SER A 2 -7.66 -23.70 27.79
N ALA A 3 -6.86 -22.66 27.53
CA ALA A 3 -7.39 -21.40 27.03
C ALA A 3 -8.05 -21.64 25.66
N SER A 4 -9.18 -20.98 25.39
CA SER A 4 -9.76 -20.97 24.04
C SER A 4 -8.75 -20.40 23.07
N PRO A 5 -8.65 -20.97 21.84
CA PRO A 5 -7.78 -20.39 20.82
C PRO A 5 -8.21 -18.95 20.53
N ALA A 6 -7.26 -18.04 20.55
CA ALA A 6 -7.48 -16.64 20.25
C ALA A 6 -6.64 -16.25 19.03
N ILE A 7 -7.23 -15.45 18.16
CA ILE A 7 -6.54 -14.81 17.03
C ILE A 7 -6.30 -13.37 17.41
N THR A 8 -5.05 -12.91 17.24
CA THR A 8 -4.69 -11.52 17.46
C THR A 8 -4.78 -10.74 16.15
N PHE A 9 -5.39 -9.57 16.22
CA PHE A 9 -5.54 -8.66 15.11
C PHE A 9 -4.75 -7.39 15.38
N GLY A 10 -3.83 -7.05 14.51
CA GLY A 10 -3.06 -5.82 14.55
C GLY A 10 -3.56 -4.81 13.50
N ALA A 11 -3.52 -3.54 13.84
CA ALA A 11 -3.84 -2.47 12.91
C ALA A 11 -2.86 -1.31 13.08
N VAL A 12 -2.46 -0.73 11.97
CA VAL A 12 -1.68 0.50 11.91
C VAL A 12 -2.42 1.53 11.06
N GLY A 13 -1.97 2.77 11.09
CA GLY A 13 -2.51 3.83 10.26
C GLY A 13 -1.98 3.80 8.83
N ASP A 14 -1.72 4.99 8.30
CA ASP A 14 -1.34 5.17 6.90
C ASP A 14 0.09 4.72 6.62
N ILE A 15 0.26 4.05 5.50
CA ILE A 15 1.53 3.68 4.91
C ILE A 15 1.75 4.61 3.72
N ALA A 16 2.70 5.52 3.83
CA ALA A 16 2.96 6.51 2.80
C ALA A 16 4.46 6.57 2.45
N PHE A 17 4.79 6.19 1.23
CA PHE A 17 6.12 6.44 0.66
C PHE A 17 6.12 7.84 0.06
N ARG A 18 6.66 8.81 0.78
CA ARG A 18 6.66 10.22 0.40
C ARG A 18 7.91 10.94 0.90
N GLY A 19 8.35 11.95 0.13
CA GLY A 19 9.40 12.88 0.54
C GLY A 19 10.68 12.16 0.90
N GLU A 20 11.23 12.47 2.07
CA GLU A 20 12.49 11.87 2.53
C GLU A 20 12.41 10.35 2.70
N LEU A 21 11.27 9.82 3.19
CA LEU A 21 11.11 8.38 3.31
C LEU A 21 11.19 7.68 1.95
N ASP A 22 10.53 8.23 0.94
CA ASP A 22 10.59 7.69 -0.43
C ASP A 22 12.03 7.76 -0.98
N GLU A 23 12.73 8.87 -0.73
CA GLU A 23 14.12 9.03 -1.15
C GLU A 23 15.06 8.04 -0.47
N GLN A 24 14.93 7.84 0.84
CA GLN A 24 15.73 6.88 1.58
C GLN A 24 15.41 5.43 1.17
N ALA A 25 14.14 5.13 0.96
CA ALA A 25 13.73 3.81 0.48
C ALA A 25 14.25 3.53 -0.93
N ARG A 26 14.35 4.54 -1.81
CA ARG A 26 14.99 4.37 -3.13
C ARG A 26 16.49 4.10 -3.03
N ARG A 27 17.16 4.65 -2.01
CA ARG A 27 18.61 4.44 -1.80
C ARG A 27 18.93 3.08 -1.16
N HIS A 28 18.08 2.63 -0.25
CA HIS A 28 18.34 1.47 0.60
C HIS A 28 17.44 0.25 0.31
N GLY A 29 16.46 0.41 -0.60
CA GLY A 29 15.40 -0.56 -0.84
C GLY A 29 14.17 -0.30 0.02
N ALA A 30 12.99 -0.70 -0.46
CA ALA A 30 11.73 -0.44 0.23
C ALA A 30 11.64 -1.13 1.61
N ASP A 31 12.30 -2.26 1.81
CA ASP A 31 12.37 -2.95 3.10
C ASP A 31 12.94 -2.10 4.23
N TRP A 32 13.82 -1.15 3.88
CA TRP A 32 14.43 -0.23 4.84
C TRP A 32 13.37 0.53 5.64
N ALA A 33 12.27 0.91 5.01
CA ALA A 33 11.17 1.64 5.66
C ALA A 33 10.53 0.86 6.83
N PHE A 34 10.59 -0.47 6.80
CA PHE A 34 9.97 -1.34 7.80
C PHE A 34 10.97 -2.01 8.75
N GLU A 35 12.26 -1.91 8.50
CA GLU A 35 13.29 -2.71 9.16
C GLU A 35 13.17 -2.67 10.70
N LYS A 36 13.08 -1.47 11.26
CA LYS A 36 12.99 -1.30 12.72
C LYS A 36 11.61 -1.66 13.29
N MET A 37 10.57 -1.54 12.48
CA MET A 37 9.20 -1.81 12.92
C MET A 37 8.78 -3.27 12.75
N ARG A 38 9.47 -4.01 11.90
CA ARG A 38 9.11 -5.40 11.56
C ARG A 38 8.88 -6.31 12.77
N PRO A 39 9.71 -6.30 13.83
CA PRO A 39 9.46 -7.15 15.00
C PRO A 39 8.14 -6.82 15.72
N HIS A 40 7.70 -5.56 15.66
CA HIS A 40 6.42 -5.12 16.25
C HIS A 40 5.24 -5.45 15.35
N LEU A 41 5.40 -5.27 14.05
CA LEU A 41 4.36 -5.54 13.05
C LEU A 41 3.98 -7.03 12.99
N ARG A 42 4.95 -7.92 13.21
CA ARG A 42 4.74 -9.37 13.16
C ARG A 42 4.20 -10.01 14.44
N ARG A 43 3.77 -9.21 15.41
CA ARG A 43 3.23 -9.74 16.69
C ARG A 43 1.80 -10.25 16.61
N SER A 44 1.05 -9.83 15.59
CA SER A 44 -0.34 -10.25 15.41
C SER A 44 -0.45 -11.36 14.35
N ASP A 45 -1.49 -12.16 14.48
CA ASP A 45 -1.80 -13.21 13.49
C ASP A 45 -2.27 -12.63 12.16
N LEU A 46 -3.03 -11.52 12.23
CA LEU A 46 -3.47 -10.74 11.08
C LEU A 46 -3.10 -9.28 11.28
N LEU A 47 -2.54 -8.66 10.26
CA LEU A 47 -2.13 -7.26 10.28
C LEU A 47 -2.80 -6.46 9.18
N PHE A 48 -3.49 -5.41 9.58
CA PHE A 48 -4.17 -4.45 8.75
C PHE A 48 -3.40 -3.13 8.68
N GLY A 49 -3.38 -2.50 7.50
CA GLY A 49 -2.87 -1.14 7.31
C GLY A 49 -3.68 -0.37 6.27
N SER A 50 -3.40 0.92 6.13
CA SER A 50 -4.00 1.77 5.12
C SER A 50 -2.92 2.23 4.14
N MET A 51 -3.06 1.88 2.87
CA MET A 51 -2.14 2.32 1.81
C MET A 51 -2.56 3.72 1.35
N GLU A 52 -1.80 4.72 1.74
CA GLU A 52 -2.11 6.11 1.42
C GLU A 52 -1.42 6.58 0.14
N SER A 53 -0.14 6.24 -0.03
CA SER A 53 0.56 6.58 -1.27
C SER A 53 0.21 5.62 -2.41
N VAL A 54 0.34 6.12 -3.64
CA VAL A 54 0.17 5.32 -4.85
C VAL A 54 1.50 5.14 -5.57
N ALA A 55 1.67 3.98 -6.19
CA ALA A 55 2.74 3.71 -7.13
C ALA A 55 2.30 4.04 -8.55
N ILE A 56 3.25 4.25 -9.43
CA ILE A 56 3.01 4.51 -10.86
C ILE A 56 3.72 3.47 -11.71
N PRO A 57 3.10 3.05 -12.83
CA PRO A 57 3.78 2.16 -13.77
C PRO A 57 5.03 2.82 -14.37
N PRO A 58 6.00 2.02 -14.84
CA PRO A 58 7.28 2.54 -15.35
C PRO A 58 7.16 3.54 -16.51
N ASP A 59 6.10 3.44 -17.29
CA ASP A 59 5.81 4.30 -18.45
C ASP A 59 4.87 5.46 -18.13
N PHE A 60 4.61 5.71 -16.84
CA PHE A 60 3.73 6.81 -16.44
C PHE A 60 4.34 8.17 -16.82
N PRO A 61 3.59 9.06 -17.51
CA PRO A 61 4.12 10.33 -17.99
C PRO A 61 4.56 11.25 -16.85
N GLU A 62 5.81 11.71 -16.90
CA GLU A 62 6.37 12.63 -15.87
C GLU A 62 5.54 13.92 -15.74
N ASN A 63 5.02 14.47 -16.84
CA ASN A 63 4.20 15.69 -16.81
C ASN A 63 2.82 15.49 -16.16
N ARG A 64 2.45 14.27 -15.82
CA ARG A 64 1.20 13.95 -15.10
C ARG A 64 1.43 13.68 -13.61
N ILE A 65 2.68 13.73 -13.15
CA ILE A 65 2.99 13.55 -11.73
C ILE A 65 2.77 14.88 -11.01
N ASP A 66 1.77 14.90 -10.14
CA ASP A 66 1.55 16.04 -9.24
C ASP A 66 2.59 16.01 -8.11
N PRO A 67 3.46 17.02 -7.99
CA PRO A 67 4.45 17.07 -6.92
C PRO A 67 3.83 17.21 -5.52
N ALA A 68 2.57 17.63 -5.43
CA ALA A 68 1.82 17.68 -4.17
C ALA A 68 1.15 16.35 -3.82
N GLY A 69 1.07 15.41 -4.75
CA GLY A 69 0.47 14.10 -4.56
C GLY A 69 1.35 13.16 -3.72
N LEU A 70 0.73 12.16 -3.14
CA LEU A 70 1.44 11.07 -2.45
C LEU A 70 1.78 9.95 -3.44
N ILE A 71 2.64 10.28 -4.39
CA ILE A 71 3.06 9.37 -5.46
C ILE A 71 4.47 8.89 -5.16
N SER A 72 4.65 7.59 -4.98
CA SER A 72 5.97 6.99 -4.82
C SER A 72 6.65 6.80 -6.18
N ARG A 73 7.94 7.04 -6.21
CA ARG A 73 8.80 6.75 -7.36
C ARG A 73 9.48 5.39 -7.29
N LEU A 74 9.24 4.64 -6.21
CA LEU A 74 9.66 3.25 -6.12
C LEU A 74 8.82 2.37 -7.06
N PRO A 75 9.41 1.31 -7.64
CA PRO A 75 8.63 0.31 -8.34
C PRO A 75 7.51 -0.27 -7.43
N GLY A 76 6.29 -0.36 -7.96
CA GLY A 76 5.15 -0.86 -7.20
C GLY A 76 5.36 -2.27 -6.65
N GLU A 77 6.01 -3.13 -7.42
CA GLU A 77 6.35 -4.49 -7.04
C GLU A 77 7.31 -4.53 -5.84
N GLU A 78 8.24 -3.59 -5.78
CA GLU A 78 9.19 -3.49 -4.67
C GLU A 78 8.49 -3.03 -3.38
N ILE A 79 7.62 -2.02 -3.49
CA ILE A 79 6.79 -1.55 -2.37
C ILE A 79 5.91 -2.69 -1.85
N ALA A 80 5.19 -3.37 -2.74
CA ALA A 80 4.25 -4.44 -2.39
C ALA A 80 4.96 -5.60 -1.70
N ALA A 81 6.12 -6.01 -2.22
CA ALA A 81 6.93 -7.07 -1.64
C ALA A 81 7.45 -6.67 -0.24
N ALA A 82 7.90 -5.44 -0.05
CA ALA A 82 8.37 -4.94 1.24
C ALA A 82 7.24 -4.91 2.29
N ILE A 83 6.05 -4.44 1.91
CA ILE A 83 4.86 -4.43 2.77
C ILE A 83 4.51 -5.88 3.17
N ARG A 84 4.50 -6.81 2.21
CA ARG A 84 4.20 -8.21 2.50
C ARG A 84 5.23 -8.84 3.45
N ARG A 85 6.52 -8.59 3.21
CA ARG A 85 7.60 -9.06 4.10
C ARG A 85 7.55 -8.43 5.49
N ALA A 86 7.03 -7.22 5.61
CA ALA A 86 6.82 -6.56 6.91
C ALA A 86 5.76 -7.25 7.77
N GLY A 87 4.87 -8.04 7.17
CA GLY A 87 3.88 -8.85 7.86
C GLY A 87 2.43 -8.45 7.62
N PHE A 88 2.17 -7.51 6.71
CA PHE A 88 0.82 -7.10 6.37
C PHE A 88 0.07 -8.19 5.60
N ASP A 89 -1.21 -8.31 5.89
CA ASP A 89 -2.14 -9.24 5.25
C ASP A 89 -3.21 -8.51 4.45
N PHE A 90 -3.72 -7.40 4.98
CA PHE A 90 -4.79 -6.61 4.38
C PHE A 90 -4.42 -5.13 4.34
N LEU A 91 -4.70 -4.47 3.21
CA LEU A 91 -4.54 -3.04 3.05
C LEU A 91 -5.85 -2.38 2.58
N ASN A 92 -6.28 -1.39 3.35
CA ASN A 92 -7.30 -0.46 2.91
C ASN A 92 -6.70 0.50 1.88
N MET A 93 -7.39 0.69 0.76
CA MET A 93 -7.02 1.65 -0.28
C MET A 93 -8.05 2.80 -0.42
N ALA A 94 -9.04 2.87 0.46
CA ALA A 94 -10.01 3.97 0.47
C ALA A 94 -9.43 5.22 1.15
N ALA A 95 -8.28 5.68 0.67
CA ALA A 95 -7.60 6.87 1.14
C ALA A 95 -7.87 8.06 0.21
N ASN A 96 -7.78 9.28 0.75
CA ASN A 96 -7.99 10.50 -0.04
C ASN A 96 -6.94 10.71 -1.14
N HIS A 97 -5.79 10.04 -1.06
CA HIS A 97 -4.71 10.12 -2.05
C HIS A 97 -4.72 8.98 -3.09
N VAL A 98 -5.69 8.08 -3.04
CA VAL A 98 -5.73 6.89 -3.92
C VAL A 98 -5.79 7.24 -5.42
N LEU A 99 -6.29 8.42 -5.75
CA LEU A 99 -6.39 8.91 -7.14
C LEU A 99 -5.35 9.97 -7.50
N ASP A 100 -4.32 10.17 -6.71
CA ASP A 100 -3.29 11.19 -7.00
C ASP A 100 -2.56 10.95 -8.33
N ALA A 101 -2.47 9.69 -8.77
CA ALA A 101 -2.00 9.31 -10.11
C ALA A 101 -3.13 8.82 -11.03
N GLY A 102 -4.37 9.24 -10.75
CA GLY A 102 -5.56 8.83 -11.49
C GLY A 102 -5.90 7.34 -11.31
N SER A 103 -6.85 6.86 -12.10
CA SER A 103 -7.24 5.45 -12.07
C SER A 103 -6.11 4.50 -12.46
N ILE A 104 -5.21 4.95 -13.32
CA ILE A 104 -4.04 4.16 -13.75
C ILE A 104 -3.14 3.86 -12.54
N GLY A 105 -2.80 4.86 -11.73
CA GLY A 105 -1.99 4.68 -10.52
C GLY A 105 -2.71 3.83 -9.48
N MET A 106 -3.99 4.05 -9.26
CA MET A 106 -4.81 3.26 -8.34
C MET A 106 -4.84 1.78 -8.75
N ASP A 107 -5.16 1.49 -9.99
CA ASP A 107 -5.26 0.12 -10.49
C ASP A 107 -3.91 -0.59 -10.49
N TYR A 108 -2.84 0.12 -10.86
CA TYR A 108 -1.48 -0.40 -10.80
C TYR A 108 -1.05 -0.73 -9.37
N THR A 109 -1.31 0.18 -8.43
CA THR A 109 -1.01 -0.03 -7.00
C THR A 109 -1.75 -1.24 -6.47
N ARG A 110 -3.06 -1.32 -6.70
CA ARG A 110 -3.89 -2.46 -6.28
C ARG A 110 -3.35 -3.77 -6.84
N LYS A 111 -3.10 -3.81 -8.14
CA LYS A 111 -2.60 -5.01 -8.81
C LYS A 111 -1.26 -5.50 -8.22
N THR A 112 -0.31 -4.60 -8.03
CA THR A 112 1.01 -4.99 -7.46
C THR A 112 0.89 -5.49 -6.03
N LEU A 113 0.01 -4.91 -5.22
CA LEU A 113 -0.26 -5.38 -3.85
C LEU A 113 -0.89 -6.77 -3.85
N GLU A 114 -1.91 -7.00 -4.68
CA GLU A 114 -2.58 -8.30 -4.80
C GLU A 114 -1.65 -9.38 -5.37
N ASP A 115 -0.82 -9.05 -6.36
CA ASP A 115 0.18 -9.96 -6.92
C ASP A 115 1.24 -10.38 -5.87
N ALA A 116 1.50 -9.54 -4.87
CA ALA A 116 2.38 -9.86 -3.74
C ALA A 116 1.70 -10.69 -2.64
N GLY A 117 0.43 -11.00 -2.78
CA GLY A 117 -0.33 -11.82 -1.83
C GLY A 117 -1.06 -11.03 -0.76
N LEU A 118 -1.17 -9.70 -0.90
CA LEU A 118 -1.96 -8.85 -0.02
C LEU A 118 -3.42 -8.85 -0.43
N VAL A 119 -4.32 -8.81 0.55
CA VAL A 119 -5.74 -8.54 0.30
C VAL A 119 -5.95 -7.04 0.32
N THR A 120 -6.62 -6.49 -0.68
CA THR A 120 -6.93 -5.06 -0.75
C THR A 120 -8.43 -4.82 -0.67
N GLY A 121 -8.81 -3.66 -0.16
CA GLY A 121 -10.19 -3.23 -0.12
C GLY A 121 -10.33 -1.73 -0.27
N GLY A 122 -11.52 -1.27 -0.69
CA GLY A 122 -11.83 0.16 -0.79
C GLY A 122 -11.45 0.85 -2.10
N ALA A 123 -10.59 0.25 -2.92
CA ALA A 123 -10.28 0.76 -4.26
C ALA A 123 -11.09 0.00 -5.31
N VAL A 124 -12.03 0.66 -5.93
CA VAL A 124 -12.80 0.14 -7.06
C VAL A 124 -12.62 1.06 -8.25
N SER A 125 -12.57 0.49 -9.47
CA SER A 125 -12.43 1.32 -10.66
C SER A 125 -13.65 2.25 -10.80
N TYR A 126 -13.41 3.44 -11.31
CA TYR A 126 -14.46 4.45 -11.51
C TYR A 126 -15.62 3.94 -12.39
N THR A 127 -15.33 3.09 -13.34
CA THR A 127 -16.35 2.43 -14.17
C THR A 127 -17.29 1.53 -13.37
N HIS A 128 -16.79 0.89 -12.32
CA HIS A 128 -17.61 0.05 -11.43
C HIS A 128 -18.53 0.90 -10.54
N LEU A 129 -18.05 2.03 -10.02
CA LEU A 129 -18.84 2.97 -9.24
C LEU A 129 -20.00 3.54 -10.07
N ARG A 130 -19.77 3.90 -11.33
CA ARG A 130 -20.83 4.40 -12.22
C ARG A 130 -21.96 3.40 -12.47
N ALA A 131 -21.67 2.12 -12.46
CA ALA A 131 -22.66 1.09 -12.66
C ALA A 131 -23.67 0.97 -11.50
N HIS A 132 -23.34 1.52 -10.33
CA HIS A 132 -24.20 1.50 -9.14
C HIS A 132 -24.93 2.83 -8.90
N GLU A 133 -24.61 3.88 -9.61
CA GLU A 133 -25.24 5.20 -9.50
C GLU A 133 -26.50 5.39 -10.36
N THR A 134 -26.83 4.39 -11.14
CA THR A 134 -28.04 4.40 -11.98
C THR A 134 -29.14 3.51 -11.35
#